data_bc92dd3c6ca44914decb9ac79f5d1243
#
_entry.id   bc92dd3c6ca44914decb9ac79f5d1243
#
_cell.length_a   1.000
_cell.length_b   1.000
_cell.length_c   1.000
_cell.angle_alpha   90.00
_cell.angle_beta   90.00
_cell.angle_gamma   90.00
#
_symmetry.space_group_name_H-M   'P 1'
#
loop_
_entity.id
_entity.type
_entity.pdbx_description
1 polymer ?
#
loop_
_entity_poly.entity_id
_entity_poly.type
_entity_poly.pdbx_seq_one_letter_code
_entity_poly.pdbx_strand_id
1 'polypeptide(L)'
;PGSLYAVIEKDSLSGQPASESMAVDEEDKQQGDEPDRSGKEDDRVLMLTERGRTIGDTGLSEDAKMQLMKTLQEVTEGKVFLEVERARVSRLLSDQLYAHGEVNQAADTLQELAVETFGSMDRREKVEFILEQMRLNVERSDFHRVNMLSRKIHTKFFEDEAQHDLKLLYYELMIKTGMHDDKPLDVCKYYREVRNTPRVQADEEKSRDALRHAIIFLVLAPFDPEQSDLMGRVEASEPLDTVPEYKSLLKCFTTPELMRWPGIEALFGPMLRALPVFSGSKEGEKRWKQLHTRVVEYNLQVIAKYYTKIRLCRLAQLLDLTADQAEEALADLVVK
;
A
#
# COMPACT_ATOMS: atom_id res chain seq x y z
N PRO A 1 17.85 -4.88 7.43
CA PRO A 1 18.59 -4.90 6.19
C PRO A 1 19.21 -6.28 6.03
N GLY A 2 18.42 -7.23 5.66
CA GLY A 2 18.80 -8.57 5.25
C GLY A 2 18.54 -8.64 3.77
N SER A 3 19.60 -8.67 3.02
CA SER A 3 19.69 -8.67 1.58
C SER A 3 18.74 -9.69 0.95
N LEU A 4 17.83 -9.23 0.09
CA LEU A 4 17.05 -10.04 -0.85
C LEU A 4 17.93 -10.94 -1.75
N TYR A 5 19.21 -10.68 -1.80
CA TYR A 5 20.22 -11.41 -2.59
C TYR A 5 20.63 -12.77 -1.98
N ALA A 6 20.37 -13.00 -0.69
CA ALA A 6 20.70 -14.27 -0.05
C ALA A 6 19.70 -15.41 -0.37
N VAL A 7 18.54 -15.10 -0.95
CA VAL A 7 17.51 -16.08 -1.27
C VAL A 7 17.69 -16.67 -2.68
N ILE A 8 18.38 -15.96 -3.57
CA ILE A 8 18.61 -16.39 -4.97
C ILE A 8 19.75 -17.41 -5.09
N GLU A 9 20.66 -17.48 -4.11
CA GLU A 9 21.81 -18.42 -4.14
C GLU A 9 21.49 -19.85 -3.72
N LYS A 10 20.31 -20.16 -3.18
CA LYS A 10 20.02 -21.48 -2.63
C LYS A 10 19.37 -22.51 -3.58
N ASP A 11 18.82 -22.08 -4.70
CA ASP A 11 18.08 -23.00 -5.60
C ASP A 11 18.81 -23.49 -6.85
N SER A 12 20.10 -23.14 -7.04
CA SER A 12 20.86 -23.53 -8.24
C SER A 12 21.88 -24.66 -8.04
N LEU A 13 21.81 -25.40 -6.94
CA LEU A 13 22.73 -26.54 -6.68
C LEU A 13 21.97 -27.83 -6.43
N SER A 14 21.41 -28.46 -7.47
CA SER A 14 21.25 -29.90 -7.51
C SER A 14 20.93 -30.39 -8.93
N GLY A 15 21.87 -31.10 -9.54
CA GLY A 15 21.57 -31.87 -10.73
C GLY A 15 22.67 -31.98 -11.75
N GLN A 16 23.74 -32.68 -11.46
CA GLN A 16 24.55 -33.39 -12.42
C GLN A 16 24.27 -34.89 -12.30
N PRO A 17 24.74 -35.79 -13.21
CA PRO A 17 25.32 -35.73 -14.55
C PRO A 17 24.92 -36.90 -15.48
N ALA A 18 25.59 -37.03 -16.54
CA ALA A 18 26.03 -38.21 -17.35
C ALA A 18 25.58 -38.15 -18.80
N SER A 19 26.53 -37.91 -19.64
CA SER A 19 27.30 -38.75 -20.58
C SER A 19 26.48 -39.58 -21.59
N GLU A 20 26.74 -39.37 -22.86
CA GLU A 20 27.40 -40.24 -23.81
C GLU A 20 27.17 -39.82 -25.26
N SER A 21 28.27 -39.59 -25.89
CA SER A 21 28.80 -39.83 -27.23
C SER A 21 27.82 -40.41 -28.30
N MET A 22 27.84 -39.85 -29.48
CA MET A 22 28.48 -40.43 -30.68
C MET A 22 28.38 -39.51 -31.88
N ALA A 23 29.47 -39.55 -32.65
CA ALA A 23 29.75 -38.82 -33.83
C ALA A 23 28.90 -39.27 -35.04
N VAL A 24 28.86 -38.49 -36.09
CA VAL A 24 29.33 -38.75 -37.45
C VAL A 24 28.75 -37.77 -38.45
N ASP A 25 29.63 -37.19 -39.20
CA ASP A 25 29.73 -36.76 -40.62
C ASP A 25 29.12 -35.47 -41.16
N GLU A 26 30.07 -34.79 -41.67
CA GLU A 26 30.25 -33.79 -42.69
C GLU A 26 29.16 -33.64 -43.78
N GLU A 27 28.82 -32.43 -44.14
CA GLU A 27 29.08 -31.86 -45.47
C GLU A 27 28.76 -30.33 -45.54
N ASP A 28 29.80 -29.65 -45.88
CA ASP A 28 30.04 -28.38 -46.56
C ASP A 28 28.84 -27.64 -47.19
N LYS A 29 28.62 -26.35 -46.75
CA LYS A 29 28.33 -25.25 -47.68
C LYS A 29 28.70 -23.91 -47.03
N GLN A 30 29.79 -23.34 -47.56
CA GLN A 30 30.19 -21.95 -47.39
C GLN A 30 29.07 -21.01 -47.87
N GLN A 31 28.57 -20.17 -46.96
CA GLN A 31 28.04 -18.85 -47.29
C GLN A 31 28.44 -17.93 -46.15
N GLY A 32 29.21 -16.86 -46.53
CA GLY A 32 29.73 -15.92 -45.57
C GLY A 32 28.62 -15.12 -44.91
N ASP A 33 28.53 -15.26 -43.60
CA ASP A 33 27.79 -14.41 -42.74
C ASP A 33 28.75 -13.56 -41.91
N GLU A 34 28.61 -12.24 -42.00
CA GLU A 34 29.21 -11.33 -41.04
C GLU A 34 28.78 -11.73 -39.65
N PRO A 35 29.67 -11.85 -38.66
CA PRO A 35 29.26 -12.22 -37.31
C PRO A 35 28.39 -11.11 -36.73
N ASP A 36 27.15 -11.44 -36.49
CA ASP A 36 26.20 -10.61 -35.69
C ASP A 36 26.86 -10.24 -34.36
N ARG A 37 27.35 -9.00 -34.26
CA ARG A 37 28.00 -8.48 -33.05
C ARG A 37 26.99 -8.30 -31.90
N SER A 38 25.67 -8.27 -32.18
CA SER A 38 24.62 -8.06 -31.17
C SER A 38 24.53 -9.24 -30.19
N GLY A 39 24.62 -10.48 -30.67
CA GLY A 39 24.51 -11.66 -29.80
C GLY A 39 25.63 -11.79 -28.75
N LYS A 40 26.85 -11.30 -29.05
CA LYS A 40 27.97 -11.38 -28.10
C LYS A 40 27.90 -10.33 -26.97
N GLU A 41 27.27 -9.19 -27.22
CA GLU A 41 27.04 -8.17 -26.21
C GLU A 41 25.92 -8.59 -25.27
N ASP A 42 24.87 -9.23 -25.79
CA ASP A 42 23.75 -9.74 -25.03
C ASP A 42 24.17 -10.89 -24.09
N ASP A 43 25.02 -11.82 -24.56
CA ASP A 43 25.61 -12.87 -23.73
C ASP A 43 26.51 -12.30 -22.61
N ARG A 44 27.15 -11.16 -22.80
CA ARG A 44 27.92 -10.49 -21.74
C ARG A 44 27.06 -9.88 -20.67
N VAL A 45 25.91 -9.31 -21.04
CA VAL A 45 24.94 -8.76 -20.07
C VAL A 45 24.35 -9.91 -19.26
N LEU A 46 23.93 -11.01 -19.90
CA LEU A 46 23.47 -12.22 -19.22
C LEU A 46 24.54 -12.79 -18.28
N MET A 47 25.80 -12.89 -18.70
CA MET A 47 26.89 -13.36 -17.85
C MET A 47 27.18 -12.45 -16.64
N LEU A 48 26.94 -11.15 -16.74
CA LEU A 48 27.10 -10.20 -15.63
C LEU A 48 25.98 -10.35 -14.60
N THR A 49 24.78 -10.73 -15.04
CA THR A 49 23.61 -10.94 -14.17
C THR A 49 23.53 -12.37 -13.60
N GLU A 50 23.89 -13.41 -14.39
CA GLU A 50 23.82 -14.82 -13.97
C GLU A 50 24.96 -15.28 -13.06
N ARG A 51 26.15 -14.65 -13.12
CA ARG A 51 27.29 -15.08 -12.29
C ARG A 51 27.25 -14.65 -10.83
N GLY A 52 26.10 -14.17 -10.32
CA GLY A 52 25.96 -13.84 -8.89
C GLY A 52 26.94 -12.79 -8.36
N ARG A 53 27.78 -12.22 -9.23
CA ARG A 53 28.55 -11.02 -8.92
C ARG A 53 27.64 -9.86 -9.14
N THR A 54 26.88 -9.57 -8.10
CA THR A 54 26.11 -8.33 -8.05
C THR A 54 27.06 -7.18 -8.41
N ILE A 55 26.59 -6.23 -9.17
CA ILE A 55 27.33 -4.99 -9.50
C ILE A 55 27.90 -4.37 -8.21
N GLY A 56 27.32 -4.68 -7.04
CA GLY A 56 27.78 -4.33 -5.71
C GLY A 56 29.16 -4.91 -5.32
N ASP A 57 29.51 -6.12 -5.77
CA ASP A 57 30.73 -6.84 -5.36
C ASP A 57 31.93 -6.63 -6.28
N THR A 58 31.82 -5.75 -7.27
CA THR A 58 32.87 -5.56 -8.30
C THR A 58 34.09 -4.77 -7.85
N GLY A 59 34.12 -4.27 -6.59
CA GLY A 59 35.24 -3.44 -6.10
C GLY A 59 35.39 -2.08 -6.81
N LEU A 60 34.39 -1.71 -7.64
CA LEU A 60 34.35 -0.43 -8.36
C LEU A 60 33.93 0.69 -7.37
N SER A 61 34.35 1.93 -7.68
CA SER A 61 33.82 3.11 -6.97
C SER A 61 32.31 3.27 -7.22
N GLU A 62 31.58 3.89 -6.28
CA GLU A 62 30.13 4.09 -6.40
C GLU A 62 29.76 4.83 -7.71
N ASP A 63 30.55 5.83 -8.09
CA ASP A 63 30.35 6.56 -9.35
C ASP A 63 30.52 5.66 -10.59
N ALA A 64 31.53 4.77 -10.57
CA ALA A 64 31.75 3.83 -11.67
C ALA A 64 30.63 2.77 -11.73
N LYS A 65 30.11 2.32 -10.60
CA LYS A 65 28.93 1.43 -10.54
C LYS A 65 27.69 2.12 -11.12
N MET A 66 27.45 3.36 -10.75
CA MET A 66 26.32 4.14 -11.27
C MET A 66 26.41 4.36 -12.77
N GLN A 67 27.61 4.68 -13.30
CA GLN A 67 27.82 4.80 -14.74
C GLN A 67 27.62 3.47 -15.47
N LEU A 68 28.11 2.36 -14.90
CA LEU A 68 27.90 1.03 -15.46
C LEU A 68 26.42 0.68 -15.55
N MET A 69 25.65 0.91 -14.47
CA MET A 69 24.21 0.64 -14.45
C MET A 69 23.45 1.48 -15.48
N LYS A 70 23.79 2.77 -15.64
CA LYS A 70 23.19 3.64 -16.67
C LYS A 70 23.50 3.13 -18.07
N THR A 71 24.75 2.76 -18.34
CA THR A 71 25.14 2.19 -19.64
C THR A 71 24.42 0.87 -19.93
N LEU A 72 24.27 0.00 -18.91
CA LEU A 72 23.52 -1.25 -19.06
C LEU A 72 22.03 -0.99 -19.34
N GLN A 73 21.42 0.00 -18.70
CA GLN A 73 20.04 0.39 -18.94
C GLN A 73 19.84 0.89 -20.39
N GLU A 74 20.78 1.72 -20.91
CA GLU A 74 20.77 2.20 -22.28
C GLU A 74 20.93 1.06 -23.29
N VAL A 75 21.91 0.17 -23.07
CA VAL A 75 22.21 -0.95 -23.97
C VAL A 75 21.09 -1.99 -24.04
N THR A 76 20.34 -2.17 -22.94
CA THR A 76 19.22 -3.11 -22.87
C THR A 76 17.90 -2.51 -23.35
N GLU A 77 17.86 -1.23 -23.69
CA GLU A 77 16.66 -0.57 -24.17
C GLU A 77 16.14 -1.18 -25.48
N GLY A 78 14.83 -1.49 -25.51
CA GLY A 78 14.15 -2.06 -26.68
C GLY A 78 14.42 -3.55 -26.91
N LYS A 79 15.23 -4.22 -26.09
CA LYS A 79 15.53 -5.65 -26.22
C LYS A 79 14.57 -6.48 -25.37
N VAL A 80 13.54 -7.04 -25.99
CA VAL A 80 12.45 -7.78 -25.30
C VAL A 80 12.99 -8.98 -24.50
N PHE A 81 14.01 -9.66 -24.98
CA PHE A 81 14.60 -10.83 -24.31
C PHE A 81 15.47 -10.48 -23.08
N LEU A 82 15.77 -9.19 -22.86
CA LEU A 82 16.51 -8.68 -21.69
C LEU A 82 15.64 -7.82 -20.76
N GLU A 83 14.33 -7.86 -20.89
CA GLU A 83 13.40 -7.05 -20.08
C GLU A 83 13.57 -7.28 -18.57
N VAL A 84 13.76 -8.53 -18.16
CA VAL A 84 13.90 -8.90 -16.75
C VAL A 84 15.21 -8.39 -16.18
N GLU A 85 16.32 -8.58 -16.92
CA GLU A 85 17.64 -8.10 -16.53
C GLU A 85 17.68 -6.57 -16.49
N ARG A 86 17.06 -5.91 -17.47
CA ARG A 86 16.90 -4.45 -17.46
C ARG A 86 16.14 -3.98 -16.22
N ALA A 87 15.04 -4.65 -15.85
CA ALA A 87 14.29 -4.31 -14.67
C ALA A 87 15.15 -4.44 -13.41
N ARG A 88 15.91 -5.53 -13.26
CA ARG A 88 16.79 -5.76 -12.11
C ARG A 88 17.90 -4.71 -12.02
N VAL A 89 18.53 -4.37 -13.14
CA VAL A 89 19.55 -3.30 -13.19
C VAL A 89 18.94 -1.94 -12.83
N SER A 90 17.76 -1.62 -13.36
CA SER A 90 17.06 -0.37 -13.05
C SER A 90 16.66 -0.30 -11.57
N ARG A 91 16.32 -1.42 -10.93
CA ARG A 91 16.07 -1.46 -9.50
C ARG A 91 17.31 -1.13 -8.68
N LEU A 92 18.45 -1.75 -9.02
CA LEU A 92 19.73 -1.45 -8.37
C LEU A 92 20.11 0.03 -8.52
N LEU A 93 19.92 0.60 -9.73
CA LEU A 93 20.16 2.02 -9.96
C LEU A 93 19.24 2.90 -9.13
N SER A 94 17.95 2.55 -9.06
CA SER A 94 16.97 3.25 -8.22
C SER A 94 17.33 3.20 -6.74
N ASP A 95 17.75 2.05 -6.22
CA ASP A 95 18.17 1.88 -4.82
C ASP A 95 19.39 2.76 -4.51
N GLN A 96 20.34 2.89 -5.42
CA GLN A 96 21.51 3.78 -5.25
C GLN A 96 21.11 5.26 -5.31
N LEU A 97 20.28 5.66 -6.28
CA LEU A 97 19.77 7.03 -6.35
C LEU A 97 18.99 7.40 -5.08
N TYR A 98 18.20 6.48 -4.57
CA TYR A 98 17.50 6.66 -3.31
C TYR A 98 18.46 6.83 -2.11
N ALA A 99 19.52 6.03 -2.04
CA ALA A 99 20.55 6.16 -1.00
C ALA A 99 21.30 7.51 -1.05
N HIS A 100 21.43 8.11 -2.24
CA HIS A 100 21.97 9.46 -2.43
C HIS A 100 20.94 10.58 -2.16
N GLY A 101 19.69 10.24 -1.82
CA GLY A 101 18.62 11.21 -1.54
C GLY A 101 17.89 11.72 -2.79
N GLU A 102 18.17 11.17 -3.96
CA GLU A 102 17.57 11.57 -5.23
C GLU A 102 16.25 10.81 -5.50
N VAL A 103 15.28 10.93 -4.59
CA VAL A 103 14.01 10.18 -4.61
C VAL A 103 13.26 10.33 -5.93
N ASN A 104 13.25 11.52 -6.53
CA ASN A 104 12.55 11.77 -7.78
C ASN A 104 13.18 10.99 -8.94
N GLN A 105 14.49 10.99 -9.06
CA GLN A 105 15.18 10.25 -10.11
C GLN A 105 15.06 8.73 -9.90
N ALA A 106 15.13 8.27 -8.65
CA ALA A 106 14.88 6.87 -8.30
C ALA A 106 13.47 6.41 -8.73
N ALA A 107 12.46 7.22 -8.44
CA ALA A 107 11.09 6.93 -8.85
C ALA A 107 10.91 6.93 -10.37
N ASP A 108 11.50 7.91 -11.07
CA ASP A 108 11.39 8.03 -12.52
C ASP A 108 12.08 6.84 -13.22
N THR A 109 13.23 6.40 -12.72
CA THR A 109 13.95 5.22 -13.26
C THR A 109 13.11 3.95 -13.23
N LEU A 110 12.38 3.70 -12.13
CA LEU A 110 11.50 2.52 -12.05
C LEU A 110 10.18 2.71 -12.80
N GLN A 111 9.72 3.94 -12.95
CA GLN A 111 8.44 4.25 -13.57
C GLN A 111 8.39 3.92 -15.06
N GLU A 112 9.51 3.95 -15.75
CA GLU A 112 9.63 3.58 -17.17
C GLU A 112 9.35 2.09 -17.43
N LEU A 113 9.37 1.26 -16.35
CA LEU A 113 9.25 -0.18 -16.47
C LEU A 113 7.79 -0.63 -16.25
N ALA A 114 7.20 -1.21 -17.28
CA ALA A 114 5.89 -1.84 -17.22
C ALA A 114 6.02 -3.35 -16.89
N VAL A 115 6.54 -3.66 -15.69
CA VAL A 115 6.87 -5.05 -15.29
C VAL A 115 5.69 -6.02 -15.33
N GLU A 116 4.47 -5.51 -15.30
CA GLU A 116 3.25 -6.31 -15.46
C GLU A 116 3.17 -7.04 -16.81
N THR A 117 3.81 -6.49 -17.84
CA THR A 117 3.81 -7.06 -19.21
C THR A 117 4.89 -8.11 -19.43
N PHE A 118 5.90 -8.21 -18.56
CA PHE A 118 7.04 -9.09 -18.74
C PHE A 118 6.64 -10.56 -18.54
N GLY A 119 6.62 -11.33 -19.63
CA GLY A 119 6.17 -12.73 -19.62
C GLY A 119 7.04 -13.65 -18.77
N SER A 120 8.36 -13.45 -18.82
CA SER A 120 9.38 -14.32 -18.21
C SER A 120 9.69 -14.00 -16.74
N MET A 121 9.19 -12.88 -16.19
CA MET A 121 9.41 -12.50 -14.79
C MET A 121 8.47 -13.26 -13.86
N ASP A 122 8.98 -13.74 -12.71
CA ASP A 122 8.17 -14.39 -11.69
C ASP A 122 7.10 -13.45 -11.12
N ARG A 123 5.95 -14.04 -10.75
CA ARG A 123 4.80 -13.26 -10.25
C ARG A 123 5.11 -12.51 -8.95
N ARG A 124 5.88 -13.12 -8.04
CA ARG A 124 6.31 -12.48 -6.81
C ARG A 124 7.23 -11.30 -7.10
N GLU A 125 8.21 -11.49 -7.98
CA GLU A 125 9.15 -10.44 -8.38
C GLU A 125 8.43 -9.25 -9.02
N LYS A 126 7.42 -9.48 -9.87
CA LYS A 126 6.56 -8.41 -10.43
C LYS A 126 5.88 -7.59 -9.34
N VAL A 127 5.29 -8.26 -8.35
CA VAL A 127 4.61 -7.57 -7.24
C VAL A 127 5.59 -6.77 -6.40
N GLU A 128 6.77 -7.31 -6.12
CA GLU A 128 7.84 -6.60 -5.41
C GLU A 128 8.27 -5.32 -6.15
N PHE A 129 8.40 -5.38 -7.49
CA PHE A 129 8.68 -4.19 -8.30
C PHE A 129 7.58 -3.14 -8.22
N ILE A 130 6.33 -3.55 -8.37
CA ILE A 130 5.19 -2.61 -8.30
C ILE A 130 5.11 -1.98 -6.90
N LEU A 131 5.34 -2.75 -5.84
CA LEU A 131 5.35 -2.23 -4.47
C LEU A 131 6.47 -1.23 -4.25
N GLU A 132 7.64 -1.45 -4.83
CA GLU A 132 8.75 -0.49 -4.76
C GLU A 132 8.43 0.79 -5.53
N GLN A 133 7.84 0.68 -6.73
CA GLN A 133 7.31 1.84 -7.45
C GLN A 133 6.28 2.60 -6.60
N MET A 134 5.37 1.89 -5.92
CA MET A 134 4.39 2.53 -5.03
C MET A 134 5.06 3.23 -3.85
N ARG A 135 6.06 2.60 -3.21
CA ARG A 135 6.81 3.16 -2.08
C ARG A 135 7.47 4.49 -2.44
N LEU A 136 8.22 4.51 -3.54
CA LEU A 136 8.88 5.73 -4.03
C LEU A 136 7.88 6.83 -4.40
N ASN A 137 6.74 6.46 -4.98
CA ASN A 137 5.69 7.43 -5.30
C ASN A 137 4.99 8.00 -4.04
N VAL A 138 4.83 7.20 -2.97
CA VAL A 138 4.36 7.71 -1.67
C VAL A 138 5.34 8.73 -1.10
N GLU A 139 6.64 8.46 -1.14
CA GLU A 139 7.66 9.37 -0.61
C GLU A 139 7.73 10.71 -1.35
N ARG A 140 7.55 10.69 -2.67
CA ARG A 140 7.45 11.94 -3.44
C ARG A 140 6.04 12.56 -3.43
N SER A 141 5.09 11.98 -2.67
CA SER A 141 3.70 12.45 -2.53
C SER A 141 2.88 12.40 -3.83
N ASP A 142 3.20 11.50 -4.77
CA ASP A 142 2.40 11.25 -5.98
C ASP A 142 1.38 10.11 -5.73
N PHE A 143 0.37 10.40 -4.92
CA PHE A 143 -0.65 9.41 -4.54
C PHE A 143 -1.57 9.01 -5.70
N HIS A 144 -1.70 9.86 -6.71
CA HIS A 144 -2.46 9.49 -7.91
C HIS A 144 -1.83 8.28 -8.62
N ARG A 145 -0.51 8.28 -8.76
CA ARG A 145 0.24 7.15 -9.33
C ARG A 145 0.18 5.91 -8.47
N VAL A 146 0.26 6.06 -7.16
CA VAL A 146 0.09 4.91 -6.24
C VAL A 146 -1.26 4.24 -6.48
N ASN A 147 -2.34 5.00 -6.62
CA ASN A 147 -3.66 4.48 -6.93
C ASN A 147 -3.73 3.77 -8.31
N MET A 148 -2.95 4.23 -9.30
CA MET A 148 -2.87 3.53 -10.59
C MET A 148 -2.09 2.22 -10.48
N LEU A 149 -0.96 2.23 -9.78
CA LEU A 149 -0.11 1.05 -9.58
C LEU A 149 -0.80 -0.03 -8.74
N SER A 150 -1.56 0.36 -7.71
CA SER A 150 -2.28 -0.58 -6.85
C SER A 150 -3.29 -1.45 -7.63
N ARG A 151 -3.89 -0.92 -8.70
CA ARG A 151 -4.82 -1.66 -9.56
C ARG A 151 -4.16 -2.75 -10.41
N LYS A 152 -2.83 -2.70 -10.57
CA LYS A 152 -2.06 -3.72 -11.29
C LYS A 152 -1.83 -4.97 -10.43
N ILE A 153 -2.02 -4.87 -9.11
CA ILE A 153 -1.86 -5.98 -8.17
C ILE A 153 -3.23 -6.61 -7.88
N HIS A 154 -3.37 -7.88 -8.19
CA HIS A 154 -4.57 -8.64 -7.85
C HIS A 154 -4.49 -9.11 -6.38
N THR A 155 -5.41 -8.68 -5.53
CA THR A 155 -5.43 -9.00 -4.09
C THR A 155 -5.48 -10.49 -3.78
N LYS A 156 -6.01 -11.33 -4.69
CA LYS A 156 -5.96 -12.80 -4.58
C LYS A 156 -4.54 -13.37 -4.50
N PHE A 157 -3.53 -12.63 -4.96
CA PHE A 157 -2.13 -13.01 -4.81
C PHE A 157 -1.70 -13.10 -3.34
N PHE A 158 -2.32 -12.31 -2.48
CA PHE A 158 -2.00 -12.24 -1.05
C PHE A 158 -2.72 -13.30 -0.19
N GLU A 159 -3.52 -14.18 -0.78
CA GLU A 159 -4.15 -15.30 -0.06
C GLU A 159 -3.12 -16.39 0.30
N ASP A 160 -2.02 -16.46 -0.43
CA ASP A 160 -0.92 -17.38 -0.17
C ASP A 160 -0.08 -16.90 1.03
N GLU A 161 0.18 -17.78 1.99
CA GLU A 161 0.98 -17.48 3.19
C GLU A 161 2.39 -16.99 2.86
N ALA A 162 3.00 -17.50 1.79
CA ALA A 162 4.31 -17.07 1.33
C ALA A 162 4.38 -15.59 0.91
N GLN A 163 3.22 -14.93 0.70
CA GLN A 163 3.10 -13.56 0.23
C GLN A 163 2.64 -12.57 1.32
N HIS A 164 2.50 -13.01 2.56
CA HIS A 164 1.97 -12.17 3.64
C HIS A 164 2.88 -10.97 3.97
N ASP A 165 4.18 -11.06 3.72
CA ASP A 165 5.11 -9.94 3.83
C ASP A 165 4.78 -8.83 2.83
N LEU A 166 4.54 -9.19 1.57
CA LEU A 166 4.16 -8.25 0.52
C LEU A 166 2.74 -7.71 0.75
N LYS A 167 1.82 -8.54 1.29
CA LYS A 167 0.48 -8.10 1.70
C LYS A 167 0.56 -6.95 2.72
N LEU A 168 1.36 -7.09 3.75
CA LEU A 168 1.49 -6.07 4.79
C LEU A 168 2.07 -4.77 4.24
N LEU A 169 3.11 -4.86 3.40
CA LEU A 169 3.69 -3.69 2.74
C LEU A 169 2.68 -2.99 1.82
N TYR A 170 1.92 -3.77 1.04
CA TYR A 170 0.88 -3.23 0.16
C TYR A 170 -0.16 -2.42 0.96
N TYR A 171 -0.72 -3.00 2.02
CA TYR A 171 -1.73 -2.32 2.81
C TYR A 171 -1.17 -1.13 3.60
N GLU A 172 0.09 -1.16 4.03
CA GLU A 172 0.74 0.01 4.63
C GLU A 172 0.78 1.20 3.65
N LEU A 173 1.17 0.96 2.39
CA LEU A 173 1.19 1.99 1.36
C LEU A 173 -0.22 2.49 1.02
N MET A 174 -1.20 1.57 0.95
CA MET A 174 -2.60 1.92 0.70
C MET A 174 -3.25 2.70 1.84
N ILE A 175 -2.88 2.42 3.10
CA ILE A 175 -3.32 3.19 4.27
C ILE A 175 -2.78 4.63 4.17
N LYS A 176 -1.49 4.83 3.87
CA LYS A 176 -0.91 6.16 3.68
C LYS A 176 -1.62 6.93 2.57
N THR A 177 -1.91 6.26 1.46
CA THR A 177 -2.63 6.84 0.32
C THR A 177 -4.07 7.19 0.68
N GLY A 178 -4.80 6.29 1.33
CA GLY A 178 -6.18 6.52 1.76
C GLY A 178 -6.31 7.64 2.81
N MET A 179 -5.30 7.80 3.68
CA MET A 179 -5.24 8.91 4.62
C MET A 179 -5.03 10.25 3.92
N HIS A 180 -4.22 10.29 2.87
CA HIS A 180 -4.02 11.49 2.05
C HIS A 180 -5.27 11.83 1.24
N ASP A 181 -5.89 10.84 0.62
CA ASP A 181 -7.08 11.00 -0.23
C ASP A 181 -8.37 11.25 0.56
N ASP A 182 -8.29 11.27 1.90
CA ASP A 182 -9.43 11.47 2.81
C ASP A 182 -10.54 10.43 2.62
N LYS A 183 -10.14 9.14 2.47
CA LYS A 183 -11.04 7.99 2.29
C LYS A 183 -11.04 7.07 3.53
N PRO A 184 -11.63 7.49 4.64
CA PRO A 184 -11.55 6.74 5.90
C PRO A 184 -12.19 5.34 5.82
N LEU A 185 -13.23 5.13 5.02
CA LEU A 185 -13.84 3.81 4.86
C LEU A 185 -12.88 2.79 4.22
N ASP A 186 -12.14 3.20 3.19
CA ASP A 186 -11.14 2.34 2.56
C ASP A 186 -9.98 2.05 3.51
N VAL A 187 -9.52 3.05 4.28
CA VAL A 187 -8.49 2.87 5.31
C VAL A 187 -8.96 1.87 6.38
N CYS A 188 -10.22 1.92 6.81
CA CYS A 188 -10.79 0.92 7.71
C CYS A 188 -10.71 -0.50 7.11
N LYS A 189 -11.08 -0.67 5.83
CA LYS A 189 -10.99 -1.96 5.13
C LYS A 189 -9.55 -2.47 5.09
N TYR A 190 -8.58 -1.60 4.81
CA TYR A 190 -7.16 -1.97 4.76
C TYR A 190 -6.64 -2.42 6.13
N TYR A 191 -6.97 -1.73 7.22
CA TYR A 191 -6.60 -2.17 8.58
C TYR A 191 -7.21 -3.53 8.95
N ARG A 192 -8.43 -3.81 8.49
CA ARG A 192 -9.06 -5.12 8.68
C ARG A 192 -8.32 -6.22 7.92
N GLU A 193 -7.90 -5.96 6.68
CA GLU A 193 -7.10 -6.89 5.90
C GLU A 193 -5.70 -7.12 6.51
N VAL A 194 -5.06 -6.09 7.05
CA VAL A 194 -3.82 -6.22 7.82
C VAL A 194 -4.05 -7.13 9.02
N ARG A 195 -5.13 -6.91 9.79
CA ARG A 195 -5.46 -7.72 10.96
C ARG A 195 -5.80 -9.18 10.59
N ASN A 196 -6.45 -9.42 9.44
CA ASN A 196 -6.80 -10.76 8.97
C ASN A 196 -5.57 -11.57 8.52
N THR A 197 -4.39 -10.97 8.46
CA THR A 197 -3.16 -11.69 8.13
C THR A 197 -2.69 -12.53 9.31
N PRO A 198 -2.47 -13.86 9.16
CA PRO A 198 -2.10 -14.77 10.25
C PRO A 198 -0.90 -14.31 11.08
N ARG A 199 0.09 -13.70 10.41
CA ARG A 199 1.29 -13.14 11.08
C ARG A 199 0.95 -12.00 12.06
N VAL A 200 -0.08 -11.19 11.76
CA VAL A 200 -0.55 -10.12 12.65
C VAL A 200 -1.44 -10.69 13.73
N GLN A 201 -2.26 -11.70 13.42
CA GLN A 201 -3.09 -12.38 14.41
C GLN A 201 -2.28 -13.10 15.49
N ALA A 202 -1.09 -13.62 15.14
CA ALA A 202 -0.17 -14.22 16.09
C ALA A 202 0.43 -13.21 17.10
N ASP A 203 0.44 -11.92 16.75
CA ASP A 203 0.90 -10.83 17.61
C ASP A 203 -0.33 -10.08 18.14
N GLU A 204 -0.70 -10.38 19.39
CA GLU A 204 -1.93 -9.83 20.01
C GLU A 204 -1.93 -8.30 20.07
N GLU A 205 -0.76 -7.67 20.28
CA GLU A 205 -0.62 -6.21 20.34
C GLU A 205 -0.89 -5.58 18.96
N LYS A 206 -0.24 -6.08 17.91
CA LYS A 206 -0.47 -5.60 16.54
C LYS A 206 -1.90 -5.83 16.06
N SER A 207 -2.47 -6.97 16.42
CA SER A 207 -3.88 -7.29 16.12
C SER A 207 -4.84 -6.30 16.79
N ARG A 208 -4.57 -5.96 18.07
CA ARG A 208 -5.36 -4.94 18.80
C ARG A 208 -5.18 -3.55 18.20
N ASP A 209 -3.96 -3.17 17.85
CA ASP A 209 -3.70 -1.86 17.24
C ASP A 209 -4.37 -1.72 15.87
N ALA A 210 -4.32 -2.75 15.04
CA ALA A 210 -5.03 -2.77 13.77
C ALA A 210 -6.55 -2.64 13.97
N LEU A 211 -7.12 -3.31 14.98
CA LEU A 211 -8.55 -3.20 15.33
C LEU A 211 -8.91 -1.79 15.82
N ARG A 212 -8.09 -1.18 16.70
CA ARG A 212 -8.27 0.20 17.17
C ARG A 212 -8.35 1.19 15.99
N HIS A 213 -7.38 1.11 15.09
CA HIS A 213 -7.34 1.96 13.89
C HIS A 213 -8.54 1.69 12.96
N ALA A 214 -8.91 0.43 12.75
CA ALA A 214 -10.08 0.09 11.94
C ALA A 214 -11.37 0.74 12.50
N ILE A 215 -11.59 0.68 13.82
CA ILE A 215 -12.75 1.30 14.46
C ILE A 215 -12.72 2.83 14.34
N ILE A 216 -11.57 3.46 14.54
CA ILE A 216 -11.41 4.91 14.39
C ILE A 216 -11.81 5.37 12.99
N PHE A 217 -11.23 4.73 11.96
CA PHE A 217 -11.51 5.11 10.58
C PHE A 217 -12.93 4.76 10.14
N LEU A 218 -13.54 3.73 10.73
CA LEU A 218 -14.94 3.40 10.52
C LEU A 218 -15.89 4.49 11.07
N VAL A 219 -15.58 5.03 12.25
CA VAL A 219 -16.32 6.13 12.87
C VAL A 219 -16.10 7.46 12.13
N LEU A 220 -14.91 7.70 11.60
CA LEU A 220 -14.60 8.89 10.79
C LEU A 220 -15.23 8.84 9.38
N ALA A 221 -15.61 7.66 8.90
CA ALA A 221 -16.22 7.52 7.59
C ALA A 221 -17.57 8.24 7.53
N PRO A 222 -17.88 8.93 6.40
CA PRO A 222 -19.20 9.50 6.19
C PRO A 222 -20.24 8.40 6.19
N PHE A 223 -21.47 8.77 6.57
CA PHE A 223 -22.58 7.84 6.56
C PHE A 223 -22.86 7.39 5.11
N ASP A 224 -22.79 6.09 4.90
CA ASP A 224 -23.11 5.40 3.66
C ASP A 224 -23.70 4.03 4.05
N PRO A 225 -24.62 3.45 3.27
CA PRO A 225 -25.09 2.07 3.49
C PRO A 225 -23.96 1.06 3.65
N GLU A 226 -22.86 1.19 2.92
CA GLU A 226 -21.69 0.34 3.07
C GLU A 226 -21.00 0.52 4.42
N GLN A 227 -20.85 1.76 4.89
CA GLN A 227 -20.31 2.08 6.22
C GLN A 227 -21.17 1.48 7.32
N SER A 228 -22.50 1.63 7.22
CA SER A 228 -23.46 1.10 8.19
C SER A 228 -23.44 -0.43 8.27
N ASP A 229 -23.39 -1.11 7.13
CA ASP A 229 -23.24 -2.58 7.05
C ASP A 229 -21.90 -3.05 7.64
N LEU A 230 -20.82 -2.34 7.31
CA LEU A 230 -19.49 -2.66 7.85
C LEU A 230 -19.44 -2.46 9.37
N MET A 231 -20.11 -1.43 9.90
CA MET A 231 -20.23 -1.17 11.34
C MET A 231 -20.94 -2.31 12.07
N GLY A 232 -22.05 -2.78 11.52
CA GLY A 232 -22.78 -3.94 12.06
C GLY A 232 -21.93 -5.23 12.00
N ARG A 233 -21.20 -5.45 10.93
CA ARG A 233 -20.28 -6.60 10.80
C ARG A 233 -19.13 -6.55 11.80
N VAL A 234 -18.53 -5.39 12.01
CA VAL A 234 -17.45 -5.21 13.00
C VAL A 234 -17.99 -5.46 14.42
N GLU A 235 -19.19 -4.95 14.75
CA GLU A 235 -19.81 -5.18 16.05
C GLU A 235 -20.09 -6.67 16.30
N ALA A 236 -20.53 -7.41 15.29
CA ALA A 236 -20.93 -8.81 15.42
C ALA A 236 -19.74 -9.80 15.37
N SER A 237 -18.71 -9.52 14.57
CA SER A 237 -17.68 -10.51 14.23
C SER A 237 -16.31 -10.26 14.88
N GLU A 238 -16.05 -9.05 15.37
CA GLU A 238 -14.73 -8.70 15.88
C GLU A 238 -14.63 -8.88 17.41
N PRO A 239 -13.48 -9.29 17.95
CA PRO A 239 -13.30 -9.43 19.40
C PRO A 239 -13.13 -8.06 20.08
N LEU A 240 -14.22 -7.28 20.10
CA LEU A 240 -14.25 -5.93 20.68
C LEU A 240 -13.97 -5.89 22.18
N ASP A 241 -14.08 -7.03 22.87
CA ASP A 241 -13.77 -7.14 24.31
C ASP A 241 -12.28 -6.91 24.61
N THR A 242 -11.41 -7.07 23.61
CA THR A 242 -9.97 -6.78 23.72
C THR A 242 -9.66 -5.28 23.71
N VAL A 243 -10.64 -4.46 23.27
CA VAL A 243 -10.53 -3.00 23.14
C VAL A 243 -11.79 -2.30 23.67
N PRO A 244 -12.08 -2.38 24.98
CA PRO A 244 -13.37 -2.00 25.55
C PRO A 244 -13.74 -0.52 25.34
N GLU A 245 -12.75 0.37 25.34
CA GLU A 245 -12.94 1.81 25.11
C GLU A 245 -13.44 2.08 23.70
N TYR A 246 -12.83 1.42 22.70
CA TYR A 246 -13.22 1.54 21.29
C TYR A 246 -14.56 0.83 21.01
N LYS A 247 -14.85 -0.26 21.73
CA LYS A 247 -16.18 -0.88 21.73
C LYS A 247 -17.25 0.09 22.20
N SER A 248 -16.97 0.84 23.26
CA SER A 248 -17.88 1.85 23.79
C SER A 248 -18.09 2.99 22.80
N LEU A 249 -17.02 3.45 22.15
CA LEU A 249 -17.10 4.46 21.07
C LEU A 249 -17.95 3.96 19.90
N LEU A 250 -17.74 2.73 19.42
CA LEU A 250 -18.52 2.14 18.34
C LEU A 250 -20.01 2.04 18.71
N LYS A 251 -20.33 1.62 19.94
CA LYS A 251 -21.70 1.55 20.43
C LYS A 251 -22.43 2.88 20.42
N CYS A 252 -21.74 4.01 20.63
CA CYS A 252 -22.37 5.32 20.51
C CYS A 252 -22.93 5.55 19.10
N PHE A 253 -22.31 4.99 18.05
CA PHE A 253 -22.75 5.13 16.66
C PHE A 253 -23.67 3.99 16.18
N THR A 254 -23.88 2.95 16.96
CA THR A 254 -24.82 1.86 16.61
C THR A 254 -26.12 1.97 17.40
N THR A 255 -26.08 2.52 18.62
CA THR A 255 -27.27 2.70 19.46
C THR A 255 -28.04 3.96 19.04
N PRO A 256 -29.34 3.90 18.73
CA PRO A 256 -30.12 5.05 18.24
C PRO A 256 -30.43 6.06 19.37
N GLU A 257 -29.40 6.61 19.99
CA GLU A 257 -29.42 7.61 21.03
C GLU A 257 -28.67 8.87 20.62
N LEU A 258 -29.06 10.02 21.17
CA LEU A 258 -28.36 11.28 20.88
C LEU A 258 -27.05 11.36 21.66
N MET A 259 -25.99 11.64 20.93
CA MET A 259 -24.66 11.89 21.47
C MET A 259 -24.45 13.38 21.71
N ARG A 260 -24.04 13.77 22.90
CA ARG A 260 -23.61 15.13 23.20
C ARG A 260 -22.12 15.26 22.96
N TRP A 261 -21.72 16.21 22.11
CA TRP A 261 -20.31 16.42 21.77
C TRP A 261 -19.40 16.63 23.00
N PRO A 262 -19.76 17.48 23.98
CA PRO A 262 -18.93 17.63 25.19
C PRO A 262 -18.75 16.33 25.98
N GLY A 263 -19.75 15.43 25.95
CA GLY A 263 -19.66 14.12 26.57
C GLY A 263 -18.71 13.18 25.83
N ILE A 264 -18.78 13.15 24.49
CA ILE A 264 -17.86 12.38 23.64
C ILE A 264 -16.43 12.88 23.82
N GLU A 265 -16.23 14.19 23.83
CA GLU A 265 -14.91 14.79 24.03
C GLU A 265 -14.34 14.48 25.42
N ALA A 266 -15.14 14.54 26.47
CA ALA A 266 -14.69 14.23 27.83
C ALA A 266 -14.34 12.75 28.01
N LEU A 267 -15.12 11.84 27.41
CA LEU A 267 -14.92 10.38 27.56
C LEU A 267 -13.80 9.85 26.68
N PHE A 268 -13.79 10.22 25.42
CA PHE A 268 -12.88 9.63 24.41
C PHE A 268 -11.75 10.57 23.98
N GLY A 269 -11.86 11.88 24.24
CA GLY A 269 -10.86 12.87 23.82
C GLY A 269 -9.45 12.58 24.29
N PRO A 270 -9.21 12.29 25.58
CA PRO A 270 -7.85 11.98 26.07
C PRO A 270 -7.22 10.78 25.37
N MET A 271 -8.00 9.71 25.14
CA MET A 271 -7.56 8.49 24.46
C MET A 271 -7.28 8.76 22.98
N LEU A 272 -8.21 9.40 22.28
CA LEU A 272 -8.08 9.63 20.83
C LEU A 272 -6.97 10.61 20.50
N ARG A 273 -6.81 11.71 21.26
CA ARG A 273 -5.75 12.71 21.04
C ARG A 273 -4.33 12.20 21.34
N ALA A 274 -4.22 11.12 22.11
CA ALA A 274 -2.94 10.44 22.35
C ALA A 274 -2.44 9.67 21.10
N LEU A 275 -3.32 9.40 20.14
CA LEU A 275 -2.97 8.64 18.94
C LEU A 275 -2.38 9.55 17.86
N PRO A 276 -1.42 9.04 17.06
CA PRO A 276 -0.84 9.77 15.93
C PRO A 276 -1.90 10.27 14.92
N VAL A 277 -3.01 9.54 14.79
CA VAL A 277 -4.13 9.88 13.89
C VAL A 277 -4.74 11.24 14.21
N PHE A 278 -4.83 11.60 15.50
CA PHE A 278 -5.41 12.86 16.01
C PHE A 278 -4.35 13.77 16.67
N SER A 279 -3.06 13.47 16.52
CA SER A 279 -1.99 14.30 17.08
C SER A 279 -2.09 15.73 16.54
N GLY A 280 -1.54 16.72 17.28
CA GLY A 280 -1.66 18.17 17.02
C GLY A 280 -1.11 18.69 15.67
N SER A 281 -1.03 17.84 14.66
CA SER A 281 -0.77 18.21 13.26
C SER A 281 -2.03 18.84 12.64
N LYS A 282 -1.86 19.62 11.57
CA LYS A 282 -2.99 20.18 10.79
C LYS A 282 -3.99 19.08 10.35
N GLU A 283 -3.48 17.91 10.03
CA GLU A 283 -4.28 16.76 9.61
C GLU A 283 -5.01 16.11 10.78
N GLY A 284 -4.37 16.03 11.95
CA GLY A 284 -5.02 15.55 13.17
C GLY A 284 -6.18 16.45 13.61
N GLU A 285 -6.01 17.77 13.55
CA GLU A 285 -7.09 18.73 13.83
C GLU A 285 -8.21 18.66 12.78
N LYS A 286 -7.88 18.42 11.50
CA LYS A 286 -8.88 18.16 10.46
C LYS A 286 -9.71 16.94 10.80
N ARG A 287 -9.08 15.81 11.16
CA ARG A 287 -9.78 14.57 11.55
C ARG A 287 -10.60 14.73 12.82
N TRP A 288 -10.15 15.56 13.77
CA TRP A 288 -10.94 15.87 14.95
C TRP A 288 -12.23 16.62 14.60
N LYS A 289 -12.16 17.58 13.69
CA LYS A 289 -13.34 18.27 13.16
C LYS A 289 -14.25 17.32 12.39
N GLN A 290 -13.68 16.42 11.61
CA GLN A 290 -14.44 15.37 10.92
C GLN A 290 -15.19 14.48 11.90
N LEU A 291 -14.58 14.07 13.02
CA LEU A 291 -15.26 13.31 14.07
C LEU A 291 -16.46 14.08 14.63
N HIS A 292 -16.30 15.37 14.92
CA HIS A 292 -17.41 16.21 15.34
C HIS A 292 -18.54 16.24 14.30
N THR A 293 -18.19 16.43 13.03
CA THR A 293 -19.17 16.40 11.93
C THR A 293 -19.90 15.05 11.87
N ARG A 294 -19.20 13.93 12.06
CA ARG A 294 -19.85 12.59 12.10
C ARG A 294 -20.84 12.45 13.26
N VAL A 295 -20.50 12.97 14.44
CA VAL A 295 -21.43 13.01 15.58
C VAL A 295 -22.68 13.83 15.26
N VAL A 296 -22.53 14.99 14.64
CA VAL A 296 -23.66 15.83 14.22
C VAL A 296 -24.54 15.13 13.18
N GLU A 297 -23.94 14.55 12.14
CA GLU A 297 -24.65 13.80 11.10
C GLU A 297 -25.42 12.60 11.69
N TYR A 298 -24.81 11.86 12.59
CA TYR A 298 -25.48 10.75 13.26
C TYR A 298 -26.66 11.22 14.11
N ASN A 299 -26.49 12.28 14.90
CA ASN A 299 -27.58 12.89 15.68
C ASN A 299 -28.74 13.34 14.79
N LEU A 300 -28.44 13.95 13.63
CA LEU A 300 -29.46 14.34 12.65
C LEU A 300 -30.27 13.13 12.18
N GLN A 301 -29.62 12.01 11.88
CA GLN A 301 -30.29 10.77 11.49
C GLN A 301 -31.16 10.20 12.61
N VAL A 302 -30.67 10.23 13.86
CA VAL A 302 -31.49 9.81 15.03
C VAL A 302 -32.70 10.73 15.19
N ILE A 303 -32.53 12.05 15.11
CA ILE A 303 -33.61 13.02 15.20
C ILE A 303 -34.66 12.78 14.11
N ALA A 304 -34.22 12.52 12.87
CA ALA A 304 -35.11 12.26 11.74
C ALA A 304 -36.00 11.02 11.94
N LYS A 305 -35.59 10.04 12.76
CA LYS A 305 -36.41 8.88 13.09
C LYS A 305 -37.55 9.21 14.08
N TYR A 306 -37.38 10.24 14.92
CA TYR A 306 -38.35 10.55 16.00
C TYR A 306 -39.18 11.80 15.72
N TYR A 307 -38.71 12.73 14.85
CA TYR A 307 -39.40 13.99 14.59
C TYR A 307 -39.84 14.07 13.13
N THR A 308 -41.10 14.23 12.89
CA THR A 308 -41.66 14.57 11.56
C THR A 308 -41.56 16.07 11.26
N LYS A 309 -41.56 16.91 12.29
CA LYS A 309 -41.35 18.37 12.20
C LYS A 309 -40.59 18.83 13.44
N ILE A 310 -39.59 19.64 13.26
CA ILE A 310 -38.78 20.22 14.33
C ILE A 310 -38.50 21.70 14.04
N ARG A 311 -38.43 22.53 15.04
CA ARG A 311 -38.01 23.94 14.91
C ARG A 311 -36.51 24.01 14.92
N LEU A 312 -35.92 24.90 14.09
CA LEU A 312 -34.48 25.07 13.98
C LEU A 312 -33.80 25.34 15.34
N CYS A 313 -34.37 26.20 16.16
CA CYS A 313 -33.83 26.46 17.51
C CYS A 313 -33.83 25.20 18.42
N ARG A 314 -34.82 24.30 18.27
CA ARG A 314 -34.80 23.03 18.99
C ARG A 314 -33.78 22.05 18.45
N LEU A 315 -33.63 22.01 17.13
CA LEU A 315 -32.61 21.22 16.47
C LEU A 315 -31.20 21.65 16.94
N ALA A 316 -30.91 22.95 16.90
CA ALA A 316 -29.65 23.50 17.35
C ALA A 316 -29.33 23.14 18.83
N GLN A 317 -30.34 23.18 19.71
CA GLN A 317 -30.20 22.75 21.11
C GLN A 317 -29.87 21.26 21.25
N LEU A 318 -30.45 20.39 20.41
CA LEU A 318 -30.22 18.96 20.47
C LEU A 318 -28.82 18.59 19.94
N LEU A 319 -28.30 19.37 19.00
CA LEU A 319 -27.01 19.17 18.39
C LEU A 319 -25.86 19.86 19.13
N ASP A 320 -26.13 20.68 20.13
CA ASP A 320 -25.18 21.57 20.82
C ASP A 320 -24.49 22.57 19.84
N LEU A 321 -25.25 23.08 18.85
CA LEU A 321 -24.78 23.98 17.79
C LEU A 321 -25.50 25.33 17.84
N THR A 322 -24.98 26.33 17.15
CA THR A 322 -25.71 27.55 16.84
C THR A 322 -26.80 27.27 15.78
N ALA A 323 -27.78 28.17 15.63
CA ALA A 323 -28.83 28.01 14.62
C ALA A 323 -28.25 27.94 13.21
N ASP A 324 -27.28 28.82 12.89
CA ASP A 324 -26.62 28.86 11.59
C ASP A 324 -25.83 27.59 11.27
N GLN A 325 -25.09 27.06 12.27
CA GLN A 325 -24.36 25.81 12.13
C GLN A 325 -25.30 24.59 11.96
N ALA A 326 -26.45 24.60 12.66
CA ALA A 326 -27.42 23.54 12.53
C ALA A 326 -28.12 23.55 11.14
N GLU A 327 -28.35 24.75 10.58
CA GLU A 327 -28.85 24.92 9.22
C GLU A 327 -27.85 24.45 8.19
N GLU A 328 -26.57 24.84 8.31
CA GLU A 328 -25.48 24.40 7.44
C GLU A 328 -25.33 22.87 7.45
N ALA A 329 -25.28 22.26 8.65
CA ALA A 329 -25.15 20.81 8.80
C ALA A 329 -26.36 20.05 8.21
N LEU A 330 -27.57 20.62 8.31
CA LEU A 330 -28.77 20.05 7.69
C LEU A 330 -28.71 20.17 6.17
N ALA A 331 -28.30 21.33 5.64
CA ALA A 331 -28.16 21.56 4.22
C ALA A 331 -27.14 20.58 3.60
N ASP A 332 -25.99 20.41 4.23
CA ASP A 332 -24.93 19.46 3.80
C ASP A 332 -25.45 18.01 3.74
N LEU A 333 -26.27 17.60 4.71
CA LEU A 333 -26.82 16.26 4.76
C LEU A 333 -27.89 16.02 3.67
N VAL A 334 -28.64 17.06 3.29
CA VAL A 334 -29.71 16.96 2.26
C VAL A 334 -29.10 16.94 0.84
N VAL A 335 -27.94 17.58 0.65
CA VAL A 335 -27.25 17.64 -0.66
C VAL A 335 -26.46 16.37 -0.95
N LYS A 336 -26.01 15.64 0.06
CA LYS A 336 -25.35 14.33 -0.05
C LYS A 336 -26.36 13.22 -0.34
#